data_4879e57d9cffa91d80797309253a8591
#
_entry.id   4879e57d9cffa91d80797309253a8591
#
_cell.length_a   1.000
_cell.length_b   1.000
_cell.length_c   1.000
_cell.angle_alpha   90.00
_cell.angle_beta   90.00
_cell.angle_gamma   90.00
#
_symmetry.space_group_name_H-M   'P 1'
#
loop_
_entity.id
_entity.type
_entity.pdbx_description
1 polymer ?
#
loop_
_entity_poly.entity_id
_entity_poly.type
_entity_poly.pdbx_seq_one_letter_code
_entity_poly.pdbx_strand_id
1 'polypeptide(L)'
;ITEAGCNNRTAFIDNPAGINQTGYKILPEYLKTNFFDIIILAIGINDLQRFFNPTLNEFEQGMEKLIQITKNLSPKSKIILICPSKLNLAGINNGIFSYQFDKISVEKSGKLSPIYKSLAEKYKCHFIDLNNIVEVSSLDGLHFSPKSHKTIAENLYKNLKQTI
;
A
#
# COMPACT_ATOMS: atom_id res chain seq x y z
N ILE A 1 -0.44 -10.49 -16.68
CA ILE A 1 -0.18 -9.85 -15.36
C ILE A 1 1.09 -9.03 -15.50
N THR A 2 1.03 -7.78 -15.05
CA THR A 2 2.20 -6.89 -14.99
C THR A 2 2.54 -6.66 -13.53
N GLU A 3 3.77 -6.99 -13.13
CA GLU A 3 4.30 -6.69 -11.81
C GLU A 3 4.96 -5.32 -11.83
N ALA A 4 4.47 -4.42 -10.99
CA ALA A 4 4.99 -3.06 -10.85
C ALA A 4 5.55 -2.81 -9.43
N GLY A 5 5.80 -3.87 -8.66
CA GLY A 5 6.41 -3.78 -7.34
C GLY A 5 7.82 -3.17 -7.41
N CYS A 6 8.15 -2.31 -6.44
CA CYS A 6 9.50 -1.77 -6.29
C CYS A 6 9.81 -1.62 -4.80
N ASN A 7 11.00 -2.07 -4.40
CA ASN A 7 11.44 -1.94 -3.03
C ASN A 7 11.46 -0.47 -2.59
N ASN A 8 11.07 -0.22 -1.35
CA ASN A 8 11.06 1.12 -0.72
C ASN A 8 10.17 2.17 -1.41
N ARG A 9 9.23 1.76 -2.28
CA ARG A 9 8.37 2.73 -2.98
C ARG A 9 7.35 3.36 -2.04
N THR A 10 7.33 4.70 -2.01
CA THR A 10 6.27 5.51 -1.39
C THR A 10 5.06 5.60 -2.32
N ALA A 11 3.88 5.84 -1.78
CA ALA A 11 2.67 6.03 -2.58
C ALA A 11 2.59 7.46 -3.15
N PHE A 12 2.73 8.46 -2.28
CA PHE A 12 2.45 9.86 -2.60
C PHE A 12 3.54 10.85 -2.15
N ILE A 13 4.51 10.41 -1.33
CA ILE A 13 5.62 11.25 -0.89
C ILE A 13 6.77 11.08 -1.87
N ASP A 14 7.43 12.18 -2.23
CA ASP A 14 8.62 12.16 -3.08
C ASP A 14 9.74 11.39 -2.37
N ASN A 15 10.10 10.25 -2.95
CA ASN A 15 11.16 9.42 -2.40
C ASN A 15 12.52 9.93 -2.90
N PRO A 16 13.49 10.22 -2.00
CA PRO A 16 14.80 10.72 -2.39
C PRO A 16 15.61 9.73 -3.24
N ALA A 17 15.26 8.45 -3.23
CA ALA A 17 15.87 7.44 -4.09
C ALA A 17 15.44 7.53 -5.57
N GLY A 18 14.51 8.44 -5.90
CA GLY A 18 14.18 8.81 -7.27
C GLY A 18 12.75 8.47 -7.70
N ILE A 19 12.47 8.74 -8.98
CA ILE A 19 11.12 8.66 -9.56
C ILE A 19 10.55 7.24 -9.50
N ASN A 20 11.37 6.21 -9.69
CA ASN A 20 10.94 4.81 -9.66
C ASN A 20 10.45 4.38 -8.26
N GLN A 21 10.93 5.02 -7.21
CA GLN A 21 10.49 4.80 -5.83
C GLN A 21 9.34 5.72 -5.42
N THR A 22 8.80 6.55 -6.32
CA THR A 22 7.69 7.47 -6.06
C THR A 22 6.45 7.03 -6.82
N GLY A 23 5.49 6.41 -6.14
CA GLY A 23 4.34 5.73 -6.75
C GLY A 23 3.51 6.64 -7.65
N TYR A 24 3.09 7.80 -7.17
CA TYR A 24 2.25 8.71 -7.95
C TYR A 24 2.95 9.30 -9.19
N LYS A 25 4.29 9.29 -9.22
CA LYS A 25 5.08 9.74 -10.38
C LYS A 25 5.28 8.63 -11.41
N ILE A 26 5.53 7.40 -10.97
CA ILE A 26 5.80 6.29 -11.89
C ILE A 26 4.52 5.61 -12.41
N LEU A 27 3.43 5.61 -11.64
CA LEU A 27 2.18 4.99 -12.03
C LEU A 27 1.63 5.49 -13.39
N PRO A 28 1.65 6.80 -13.69
CA PRO A 28 1.22 7.30 -15.00
C PRO A 28 1.96 6.67 -16.18
N GLU A 29 3.23 6.33 -16.04
CA GLU A 29 4.01 5.73 -17.12
C GLU A 29 3.51 4.31 -17.47
N TYR A 30 3.07 3.54 -16.46
CA TYR A 30 2.43 2.25 -16.69
C TYR A 30 1.04 2.39 -17.32
N LEU A 31 0.25 3.38 -16.88
CA LEU A 31 -1.14 3.52 -17.27
C LEU A 31 -1.34 4.18 -18.64
N LYS A 32 -0.37 5.01 -19.10
CA LYS A 32 -0.42 5.63 -20.43
C LYS A 32 -0.17 4.63 -21.57
N THR A 33 0.59 3.59 -21.32
CA THR A 33 1.06 2.66 -22.34
C THR A 33 0.36 1.32 -22.33
N ASN A 34 -0.44 1.04 -21.29
CA ASN A 34 -1.09 -0.26 -21.09
C ASN A 34 -2.55 -0.08 -20.67
N PHE A 35 -3.38 -1.05 -21.09
CA PHE A 35 -4.75 -1.19 -20.61
C PHE A 35 -4.81 -2.33 -19.60
N PHE A 36 -5.43 -2.06 -18.46
CA PHE A 36 -5.60 -3.05 -17.39
C PHE A 36 -7.09 -3.18 -17.04
N ASP A 37 -7.58 -4.41 -16.95
CA ASP A 37 -8.93 -4.68 -16.43
C ASP A 37 -8.99 -4.40 -14.93
N ILE A 38 -7.91 -4.77 -14.22
CA ILE A 38 -7.80 -4.63 -12.76
C ILE A 38 -6.45 -4.00 -12.41
N ILE A 39 -6.48 -3.01 -11.51
CA ILE A 39 -5.28 -2.39 -10.94
C ILE A 39 -5.31 -2.62 -9.43
N ILE A 40 -4.25 -3.22 -8.90
CA ILE A 40 -4.09 -3.47 -7.47
C ILE A 40 -3.15 -2.40 -6.90
N LEU A 41 -3.65 -1.57 -5.98
CA LEU A 41 -2.86 -0.59 -5.24
C LEU A 41 -2.56 -1.15 -3.84
N ALA A 42 -1.44 -1.85 -3.71
CA ALA A 42 -0.90 -2.39 -2.44
C ALA A 42 0.33 -1.58 -2.05
N ILE A 43 0.14 -0.37 -1.56
CA ILE A 43 1.20 0.63 -1.34
C ILE A 43 0.81 1.56 -0.19
N GLY A 44 1.75 2.30 0.39
CA GLY A 44 1.52 3.34 1.41
C GLY A 44 2.28 3.12 2.72
N ILE A 45 2.76 1.90 3.00
CA ILE A 45 3.48 1.65 4.25
C ILE A 45 4.81 2.41 4.31
N ASN A 46 5.50 2.58 3.18
CA ASN A 46 6.78 3.29 3.11
C ASN A 46 6.64 4.81 3.28
N ASP A 47 5.44 5.36 3.10
CA ASP A 47 5.16 6.76 3.40
C ASP A 47 5.18 7.06 4.90
N LEU A 48 5.06 6.02 5.75
CA LEU A 48 5.14 6.13 7.21
C LEU A 48 6.56 6.12 7.76
N GLN A 49 7.59 6.07 6.92
CA GLN A 49 8.97 6.16 7.41
C GLN A 49 9.16 7.44 8.22
N ARG A 50 9.92 7.32 9.32
CA ARG A 50 10.15 8.42 10.28
C ARG A 50 10.69 9.71 9.65
N PHE A 51 11.34 9.60 8.49
CA PHE A 51 11.88 10.75 7.75
C PHE A 51 10.78 11.59 7.10
N PHE A 52 9.69 10.96 6.68
CA PHE A 52 8.56 11.61 6.03
C PHE A 52 7.51 12.06 7.05
N ASN A 53 7.20 11.19 7.98
CA ASN A 53 6.31 11.40 9.13
C ASN A 53 5.00 12.18 8.82
N PRO A 54 4.25 11.85 7.75
CA PRO A 54 3.01 12.55 7.43
C PRO A 54 2.00 12.42 8.56
N THR A 55 1.15 13.42 8.74
CA THR A 55 -0.07 13.29 9.55
C THR A 55 -1.03 12.29 8.88
N LEU A 56 -2.00 11.76 9.60
CA LEU A 56 -3.00 10.86 9.00
C LEU A 56 -3.86 11.58 7.94
N ASN A 57 -4.09 12.89 8.10
CA ASN A 57 -4.80 13.69 7.09
C ASN A 57 -3.97 13.85 5.81
N GLU A 58 -2.68 14.14 5.91
CA GLU A 58 -1.78 14.20 4.75
C GLU A 58 -1.67 12.84 4.06
N PHE A 59 -1.67 11.76 4.85
CA PHE A 59 -1.68 10.39 4.32
C PHE A 59 -2.96 10.12 3.52
N GLU A 60 -4.12 10.46 4.07
CA GLU A 60 -5.42 10.30 3.40
C GLU A 60 -5.46 11.09 2.09
N GLN A 61 -5.09 12.37 2.11
CA GLN A 61 -5.03 13.23 0.93
C GLN A 61 -4.05 12.70 -0.14
N GLY A 62 -2.90 12.20 0.28
CA GLY A 62 -1.90 11.62 -0.62
C GLY A 62 -2.40 10.35 -1.30
N MET A 63 -3.00 9.43 -0.55
CA MET A 63 -3.61 8.21 -1.08
C MET A 63 -4.80 8.53 -1.98
N GLU A 64 -5.62 9.51 -1.61
CA GLU A 64 -6.72 10.00 -2.43
C GLU A 64 -6.23 10.47 -3.81
N LYS A 65 -5.19 11.30 -3.83
CA LYS A 65 -4.55 11.77 -5.06
C LYS A 65 -4.07 10.62 -5.94
N LEU A 66 -3.45 9.59 -5.36
CA LEU A 66 -3.01 8.41 -6.10
C LEU A 66 -4.18 7.66 -6.75
N ILE A 67 -5.29 7.49 -6.01
CA ILE A 67 -6.51 6.87 -6.53
C ILE A 67 -7.11 7.70 -7.68
N GLN A 68 -7.17 9.03 -7.52
CA GLN A 68 -7.67 9.94 -8.56
C GLN A 68 -6.84 9.86 -9.85
N ILE A 69 -5.50 9.86 -9.73
CA ILE A 69 -4.59 9.68 -10.87
C ILE A 69 -4.90 8.35 -11.58
N THR A 70 -5.05 7.27 -10.81
CA THR A 70 -5.36 5.95 -11.35
C THR A 70 -6.67 5.95 -12.13
N LYS A 71 -7.73 6.51 -11.55
CA LYS A 71 -9.06 6.57 -12.18
C LYS A 71 -9.09 7.46 -13.42
N ASN A 72 -8.37 8.57 -13.40
CA ASN A 72 -8.31 9.49 -14.52
C ASN A 72 -7.58 8.89 -15.73
N LEU A 73 -6.49 8.15 -15.47
CA LEU A 73 -5.68 7.54 -16.54
C LEU A 73 -6.20 6.18 -16.99
N SER A 74 -6.94 5.48 -16.13
CA SER A 74 -7.51 4.16 -16.43
C SER A 74 -8.97 4.04 -15.95
N PRO A 75 -9.88 4.83 -16.54
CA PRO A 75 -11.25 4.99 -16.02
C PRO A 75 -12.11 3.72 -16.13
N LYS A 76 -11.72 2.77 -16.97
CA LYS A 76 -12.42 1.49 -17.15
C LYS A 76 -11.91 0.39 -16.23
N SER A 77 -10.74 0.57 -15.61
CA SER A 77 -10.15 -0.42 -14.71
C SER A 77 -10.91 -0.50 -13.39
N LYS A 78 -11.10 -1.72 -12.91
CA LYS A 78 -11.50 -1.96 -11.51
C LYS A 78 -10.28 -1.78 -10.62
N ILE A 79 -10.41 -1.02 -9.54
CA ILE A 79 -9.30 -0.78 -8.60
C ILE A 79 -9.53 -1.62 -7.34
N ILE A 80 -8.51 -2.37 -6.94
CA ILE A 80 -8.45 -3.05 -5.65
C ILE A 80 -7.47 -2.28 -4.78
N LEU A 81 -7.98 -1.70 -3.70
CA LEU A 81 -7.19 -0.96 -2.72
C LEU A 81 -6.87 -1.87 -1.53
N ILE A 82 -5.60 -2.14 -1.32
CA ILE A 82 -5.14 -3.04 -0.26
C ILE A 82 -4.51 -2.21 0.87
N CYS A 83 -5.14 -2.24 2.04
CA CYS A 83 -4.56 -1.68 3.25
C CYS A 83 -3.44 -2.61 3.76
N PRO A 84 -2.23 -2.09 3.99
CA PRO A 84 -1.14 -2.88 4.56
C PRO A 84 -1.44 -3.31 6.00
N SER A 85 -0.85 -4.41 6.44
CA SER A 85 -0.90 -4.81 7.83
C SER A 85 -0.16 -3.83 8.74
N LYS A 86 -0.63 -3.71 9.97
CA LYS A 86 0.04 -2.94 11.02
C LYS A 86 1.47 -3.43 11.24
N LEU A 87 2.39 -2.49 11.38
CA LEU A 87 3.79 -2.76 11.74
C LEU A 87 3.89 -3.37 13.15
N ASN A 88 4.90 -4.21 13.37
CA ASN A 88 5.18 -4.80 14.67
C ASN A 88 6.34 -4.05 15.35
N LEU A 89 6.07 -3.40 16.48
CA LEU A 89 7.06 -2.56 17.17
C LEU A 89 8.29 -3.36 17.64
N ALA A 90 8.08 -4.58 18.16
CA ALA A 90 9.20 -5.40 18.63
C ALA A 90 10.12 -5.80 17.48
N GLY A 91 9.54 -6.23 16.34
CA GLY A 91 10.31 -6.54 15.14
C GLY A 91 11.05 -5.31 14.58
N ILE A 92 10.40 -4.14 14.53
CA ILE A 92 11.05 -2.88 14.10
C ILE A 92 12.24 -2.55 15.01
N ASN A 93 12.06 -2.57 16.33
CA ASN A 93 13.11 -2.19 17.28
C ASN A 93 14.32 -3.15 17.25
N ASN A 94 14.08 -4.43 17.01
CA ASN A 94 15.11 -5.47 17.00
C ASN A 94 15.66 -5.76 15.59
N GLY A 95 14.98 -5.29 14.56
CA GLY A 95 15.33 -5.54 13.17
C GLY A 95 16.15 -4.43 12.52
N ILE A 96 16.51 -4.67 11.26
CA ILE A 96 17.34 -3.75 10.45
C ILE A 96 16.59 -2.49 10.01
N PHE A 97 15.26 -2.40 10.23
CA PHE A 97 14.44 -1.27 9.78
C PHE A 97 14.18 -0.22 10.87
N SER A 98 14.81 -0.33 12.05
CA SER A 98 14.72 0.65 13.15
C SER A 98 15.23 2.05 12.77
N TYR A 99 16.03 2.17 11.72
CA TYR A 99 16.46 3.47 11.19
C TYR A 99 15.40 4.13 10.28
N GLN A 100 14.48 3.34 9.70
CA GLN A 100 13.42 3.84 8.80
C GLN A 100 12.08 4.01 9.52
N PHE A 101 11.75 3.12 10.44
CA PHE A 101 10.47 3.11 11.15
C PHE A 101 10.67 3.20 12.65
N ASP A 102 9.72 3.77 13.35
CA ASP A 102 9.72 3.96 14.79
C ASP A 102 8.34 3.69 15.41
N LYS A 103 8.20 3.95 16.70
CA LYS A 103 6.93 3.82 17.42
C LYS A 103 5.80 4.63 16.77
N ILE A 104 6.09 5.84 16.27
CA ILE A 104 5.10 6.71 15.61
C ILE A 104 4.62 6.08 14.32
N SER A 105 5.54 5.53 13.51
CA SER A 105 5.22 4.77 12.30
C SER A 105 4.28 3.60 12.60
N VAL A 106 4.57 2.84 13.67
CA VAL A 106 3.75 1.70 14.12
C VAL A 106 2.35 2.16 14.56
N GLU A 107 2.26 3.22 15.35
CA GLU A 107 0.97 3.78 15.80
C GLU A 107 0.11 4.25 14.61
N LYS A 108 0.72 4.94 13.65
CA LYS A 108 0.04 5.37 12.42
C LYS A 108 -0.40 4.21 11.56
N SER A 109 0.45 3.19 11.38
CA SER A 109 0.10 2.01 10.58
C SER A 109 -1.15 1.30 11.11
N GLY A 110 -1.35 1.26 12.42
CA GLY A 110 -2.56 0.71 13.04
C GLY A 110 -3.84 1.53 12.82
N LYS A 111 -3.72 2.75 12.27
CA LYS A 111 -4.85 3.65 12.00
C LYS A 111 -5.19 3.78 10.51
N LEU A 112 -4.53 3.02 9.64
CA LEU A 112 -4.72 3.14 8.19
C LEU A 112 -6.02 2.49 7.69
N SER A 113 -6.48 1.39 8.31
CA SER A 113 -7.64 0.65 7.84
C SER A 113 -8.90 1.51 7.62
N PRO A 114 -9.35 2.36 8.55
CA PRO A 114 -10.50 3.22 8.33
C PRO A 114 -10.27 4.24 7.19
N ILE A 115 -9.06 4.73 7.00
CA ILE A 115 -8.72 5.65 5.90
C ILE A 115 -8.86 4.93 4.54
N TYR A 116 -8.24 3.76 4.40
CA TYR A 116 -8.34 2.97 3.16
C TYR A 116 -9.79 2.57 2.86
N LYS A 117 -10.55 2.19 3.88
CA LYS A 117 -11.98 1.83 3.73
C LYS A 117 -12.79 3.03 3.25
N SER A 118 -12.65 4.19 3.88
CA SER A 118 -13.32 5.44 3.49
C SER A 118 -13.01 5.83 2.05
N LEU A 119 -11.74 5.78 1.66
CA LEU A 119 -11.30 6.07 0.29
C LEU A 119 -11.85 5.05 -0.71
N ALA A 120 -11.87 3.76 -0.35
CA ALA A 120 -12.42 2.72 -1.21
C ALA A 120 -13.92 2.92 -1.45
N GLU A 121 -14.69 3.24 -0.42
CA GLU A 121 -16.12 3.57 -0.52
C GLU A 121 -16.34 4.81 -1.38
N LYS A 122 -15.62 5.91 -1.11
CA LYS A 122 -15.72 7.18 -1.85
C LYS A 122 -15.44 7.01 -3.34
N TYR A 123 -14.44 6.20 -3.69
CA TYR A 123 -13.99 6.01 -5.07
C TYR A 123 -14.50 4.73 -5.71
N LYS A 124 -15.40 3.99 -5.04
CA LYS A 124 -15.95 2.70 -5.52
C LYS A 124 -14.84 1.72 -5.92
N CYS A 125 -13.82 1.61 -5.09
CA CYS A 125 -12.77 0.62 -5.20
C CYS A 125 -13.13 -0.62 -4.40
N HIS A 126 -12.66 -1.80 -4.82
CA HIS A 126 -12.72 -2.98 -3.98
C HIS A 126 -11.70 -2.83 -2.83
N PHE A 127 -12.10 -3.14 -1.60
CA PHE A 127 -11.26 -2.97 -0.41
C PHE A 127 -10.83 -4.30 0.18
N ILE A 128 -9.54 -4.44 0.45
CA ILE A 128 -8.97 -5.58 1.17
C ILE A 128 -8.11 -5.04 2.31
N ASP A 129 -8.40 -5.49 3.53
CA ASP A 129 -7.62 -5.13 4.72
C ASP A 129 -6.74 -6.31 5.14
N LEU A 130 -5.43 -6.18 4.97
CA LEU A 130 -4.49 -7.21 5.35
C LEU A 130 -4.40 -7.43 6.86
N ASN A 131 -4.82 -6.46 7.69
CA ASN A 131 -4.90 -6.63 9.14
C ASN A 131 -5.84 -7.76 9.57
N ASN A 132 -6.85 -8.06 8.74
CA ASN A 132 -7.81 -9.14 8.98
C ASN A 132 -7.36 -10.49 8.40
N ILE A 133 -6.21 -10.54 7.72
CA ILE A 133 -5.76 -11.71 6.96
C ILE A 133 -4.44 -12.24 7.51
N VAL A 134 -3.47 -11.37 7.75
CA VAL A 134 -2.11 -11.73 8.16
C VAL A 134 -1.49 -10.66 9.05
N GLU A 135 -0.50 -11.09 9.84
CA GLU A 135 0.42 -10.20 10.54
C GLU A 135 1.76 -10.15 9.82
N VAL A 136 2.48 -9.04 9.99
CA VAL A 136 3.88 -8.92 9.56
C VAL A 136 4.78 -9.85 10.36
N SER A 137 5.94 -10.20 9.82
CA SER A 137 6.94 -11.03 10.50
C SER A 137 7.46 -10.33 11.77
N SER A 138 7.58 -11.10 12.86
CA SER A 138 8.22 -10.61 14.09
C SER A 138 9.74 -10.42 13.94
N LEU A 139 10.34 -10.94 12.86
CA LEU A 139 11.78 -10.83 12.61
C LEU A 139 12.21 -9.38 12.32
N ASP A 140 11.40 -8.66 11.55
CA ASP A 140 11.71 -7.30 11.13
C ASP A 140 10.57 -6.30 11.35
N GLY A 141 9.37 -6.79 11.68
CA GLY A 141 8.21 -5.96 11.98
C GLY A 141 7.56 -5.26 10.79
N LEU A 142 7.99 -5.57 9.56
CA LEU A 142 7.56 -4.90 8.33
C LEU A 142 7.09 -5.88 7.25
N HIS A 143 7.89 -6.90 6.93
CA HIS A 143 7.64 -7.82 5.83
C HIS A 143 6.80 -9.03 6.25
N PHE A 144 6.26 -9.72 5.26
CA PHE A 144 5.47 -10.92 5.46
C PHE A 144 6.34 -12.18 5.42
N SER A 145 5.97 -13.18 6.21
CA SER A 145 6.56 -14.52 6.11
C SER A 145 6.13 -15.22 4.80
N PRO A 146 6.83 -16.27 4.34
CA PRO A 146 6.38 -17.07 3.18
C PRO A 146 4.96 -17.61 3.36
N LYS A 147 4.59 -18.01 4.58
CA LYS A 147 3.23 -18.46 4.91
C LYS A 147 2.21 -17.34 4.74
N SER A 148 2.52 -16.13 5.22
CA SER A 148 1.65 -14.95 5.07
C SER A 148 1.48 -14.58 3.61
N HIS A 149 2.54 -14.61 2.79
CA HIS A 149 2.44 -14.37 1.34
C HIS A 149 1.48 -15.35 0.66
N LYS A 150 1.56 -16.65 1.00
CA LYS A 150 0.62 -17.66 0.48
C LYS A 150 -0.82 -17.33 0.87
N THR A 151 -1.07 -17.00 2.14
CA THR A 151 -2.41 -16.64 2.63
C THR A 151 -2.95 -15.38 1.93
N ILE A 152 -2.12 -14.36 1.72
CA ILE A 152 -2.49 -13.15 0.96
C ILE A 152 -2.87 -13.54 -0.47
N ALA A 153 -2.05 -14.35 -1.16
CA ALA A 153 -2.30 -14.76 -2.54
C ALA A 153 -3.63 -15.53 -2.68
N GLU A 154 -3.91 -16.46 -1.77
CA GLU A 154 -5.17 -17.22 -1.74
C GLU A 154 -6.38 -16.31 -1.50
N ASN A 155 -6.25 -15.33 -0.61
CA ASN A 155 -7.29 -14.35 -0.35
C ASN A 155 -7.53 -13.44 -1.56
N LEU A 156 -6.47 -12.90 -2.15
CA LEU A 156 -6.55 -12.10 -3.39
C LEU A 156 -7.21 -12.88 -4.52
N TYR A 157 -6.85 -14.13 -4.72
CA TYR A 157 -7.45 -14.96 -5.76
C TYR A 157 -8.97 -15.13 -5.60
N LYS A 158 -9.42 -15.35 -4.35
CA LYS A 158 -10.87 -15.44 -4.04
C LYS A 158 -11.59 -14.12 -4.34
N ASN A 159 -10.98 -13.00 -3.92
CA ASN A 159 -11.56 -11.67 -4.15
C ASN A 159 -11.59 -11.31 -5.65
N LEU A 160 -10.53 -11.63 -6.42
CA LEU A 160 -10.48 -11.40 -7.86
C LEU A 160 -11.60 -12.14 -8.58
N LYS A 161 -11.89 -13.41 -8.23
CA LYS A 161 -13.00 -14.18 -8.82
C LYS A 161 -14.37 -13.54 -8.60
N GLN A 162 -14.55 -12.80 -7.52
CA GLN A 162 -15.81 -12.10 -7.23
C GLN A 162 -15.88 -10.72 -7.91
N THR A 163 -14.73 -10.20 -8.32
CA THR A 163 -14.59 -8.86 -8.92
C THR A 163 -14.71 -8.91 -10.45
N ILE A 164 -14.32 -10.02 -11.06
CA ILE A 164 -14.44 -10.28 -12.51
C ILE A 164 -15.85 -10.75 -12.82
#